data_c5bbf1a0ed7257ccef1b442b9a37834c
#
_entry.id   c5bbf1a0ed7257ccef1b442b9a37834c
#
_cell.length_a   1.000
_cell.length_b   1.000
_cell.length_c   1.000
_cell.angle_alpha   90.00
_cell.angle_beta   90.00
_cell.angle_gamma   90.00
#
_symmetry.space_group_name_H-M   'P 1'
#
loop_
_entity.id
_entity.type
_entity.pdbx_description
1 polymer ?
#
loop_
_entity_poly.entity_id
_entity_poly.type
_entity_poly.pdbx_seq_one_letter_code
_entity_poly.pdbx_strand_id
1 'polypeptide(L)'
;MEKTRAQFLAETLESDPANAFVRYALAMELSNSDELSPAWRHFEHLLTHQPEYLATYYQAGKFLARQGRVEEARTVLAKGIEVARGQGQEHARSELEAALSELTRP
;
A
#
# COMPACT_ATOMS: atom_id res chain seq x y z
N MET A 1 24.99 8.53 15.82
CA MET A 1 23.90 9.11 15.03
C MET A 1 22.61 8.34 15.26
N GLU A 2 21.54 9.07 15.40
CA GLU A 2 20.25 8.46 15.59
C GLU A 2 19.73 7.85 14.28
N LYS A 3 19.03 6.76 14.41
CA LYS A 3 18.40 6.11 13.25
C LYS A 3 17.16 6.90 12.84
N THR A 4 16.90 6.94 11.54
CA THR A 4 15.63 7.44 11.04
C THR A 4 14.55 6.40 11.30
N ARG A 5 13.30 6.82 11.21
CA ARG A 5 12.18 5.88 11.35
C ARG A 5 12.26 4.78 10.28
N ALA A 6 12.62 5.15 9.04
CA ALA A 6 12.77 4.16 7.97
C ALA A 6 13.85 3.13 8.29
N GLN A 7 15.00 3.57 8.82
CA GLN A 7 16.08 2.65 9.21
C GLN A 7 15.61 1.70 10.32
N PHE A 8 14.92 2.22 11.32
CA PHE A 8 14.39 1.40 12.39
C PHE A 8 13.42 0.35 11.85
N LEU A 9 12.50 0.77 11.00
CA LEU A 9 11.51 -0.16 10.41
C LEU A 9 12.20 -1.21 9.53
N ALA A 10 13.21 -0.80 8.76
CA ALA A 10 13.93 -1.75 7.91
C ALA A 10 14.64 -2.82 8.73
N GLU A 11 15.25 -2.43 9.85
CA GLU A 11 15.92 -3.39 10.74
C GLU A 11 14.91 -4.33 11.41
N THR A 12 13.78 -3.78 11.82
CA THR A 12 12.70 -4.59 12.41
C THR A 12 12.21 -5.62 11.39
N LEU A 13 12.06 -5.20 10.13
CA LEU A 13 11.62 -6.09 9.06
C LEU A 13 12.63 -7.20 8.79
N GLU A 14 13.93 -6.91 8.89
CA GLU A 14 14.95 -7.94 8.73
C GLU A 14 14.79 -9.06 9.77
N SER A 15 14.41 -8.70 10.99
CA SER A 15 14.20 -9.66 12.07
C SER A 15 12.87 -10.40 11.94
N ASP A 16 11.92 -9.85 11.21
CA ASP A 16 10.58 -10.41 11.09
C ASP A 16 10.04 -10.13 9.68
N PRO A 17 10.62 -10.79 8.66
CA PRO A 17 10.31 -10.46 7.26
C PRO A 17 8.88 -10.73 6.82
N ALA A 18 8.14 -11.54 7.57
CA ALA A 18 6.74 -11.82 7.25
C ALA A 18 5.76 -10.84 7.92
N ASN A 19 6.28 -9.85 8.65
CA ASN A 19 5.42 -8.89 9.34
C ASN A 19 4.86 -7.85 8.36
N ALA A 20 3.62 -8.07 7.94
CA ALA A 20 2.97 -7.20 6.96
C ALA A 20 2.83 -5.77 7.45
N PHE A 21 2.50 -5.59 8.73
CA PHE A 21 2.34 -4.23 9.27
C PHE A 21 3.65 -3.44 9.23
N VAL A 22 4.76 -4.06 9.58
CA VAL A 22 6.06 -3.40 9.55
C VAL A 22 6.45 -3.04 8.12
N ARG A 23 6.24 -3.95 7.17
CA ARG A 23 6.54 -3.68 5.76
C ARG A 23 5.66 -2.54 5.23
N TYR A 24 4.38 -2.56 5.58
CA TYR A 24 3.46 -1.49 5.21
C TYR A 24 3.93 -0.14 5.77
N ALA A 25 4.28 -0.11 7.06
CA ALA A 25 4.76 1.12 7.70
C ALA A 25 6.03 1.64 7.03
N LEU A 26 6.94 0.73 6.64
CA LEU A 26 8.16 1.11 5.94
C LEU A 26 7.84 1.69 4.56
N ALA A 27 6.94 1.06 3.81
CA ALA A 27 6.53 1.58 2.51
C ALA A 27 5.97 2.99 2.64
N MET A 28 5.14 3.23 3.66
CA MET A 28 4.56 4.55 3.91
C MET A 28 5.63 5.58 4.24
N GLU A 29 6.58 5.21 5.10
CA GLU A 29 7.64 6.12 5.49
C GLU A 29 8.54 6.49 4.31
N LEU A 30 8.88 5.50 3.49
CA LEU A 30 9.70 5.72 2.30
C LEU A 30 8.96 6.60 1.28
N SER A 31 7.66 6.36 1.10
CA SER A 31 6.83 7.17 0.22
C SER A 31 6.81 8.63 0.67
N ASN A 32 6.68 8.86 1.98
CA ASN A 32 6.64 10.22 2.53
C ASN A 32 7.99 10.93 2.44
N SER A 33 9.07 10.17 2.31
CA SER A 33 10.43 10.72 2.20
C SER A 33 10.91 10.77 0.75
N ASP A 34 10.02 10.63 -0.21
CA ASP A 34 10.31 10.63 -1.64
C ASP A 34 11.28 9.52 -2.09
N GLU A 35 11.39 8.46 -1.29
CA GLU A 35 12.14 7.27 -1.66
C GLU A 35 11.21 6.34 -2.42
N LEU A 36 10.89 6.72 -3.67
CA LEU A 36 9.76 6.14 -4.39
C LEU A 36 10.00 4.71 -4.85
N SER A 37 11.20 4.39 -5.37
CA SER A 37 11.48 3.03 -5.81
C SER A 37 11.43 2.01 -4.67
N PRO A 38 12.13 2.24 -3.54
CA PRO A 38 12.03 1.28 -2.44
C PRO A 38 10.62 1.24 -1.82
N ALA A 39 9.90 2.39 -1.79
CA ALA A 39 8.52 2.38 -1.31
C ALA A 39 7.66 1.44 -2.14
N TRP A 40 7.77 1.54 -3.46
CA TRP A 40 7.00 0.69 -4.35
C TRP A 40 7.36 -0.79 -4.19
N ARG A 41 8.64 -1.11 -4.05
CA ARG A 41 9.06 -2.51 -3.85
C ARG A 41 8.37 -3.14 -2.64
N HIS A 42 8.21 -2.38 -1.55
CA HIS A 42 7.54 -2.91 -0.37
C HIS A 42 6.03 -3.04 -0.56
N PHE A 43 5.39 -2.06 -1.21
CA PHE A 43 3.99 -2.19 -1.57
C PHE A 43 3.77 -3.41 -2.47
N GLU A 44 4.59 -3.53 -3.51
CA GLU A 44 4.47 -4.63 -4.46
C GLU A 44 4.64 -5.99 -3.79
N HIS A 45 5.60 -6.08 -2.87
CA HIS A 45 5.83 -7.31 -2.12
C HIS A 45 4.57 -7.72 -1.35
N LEU A 46 3.92 -6.75 -0.71
CA LEU A 46 2.68 -7.02 0.03
C LEU A 46 1.57 -7.47 -0.91
N LEU A 47 1.39 -6.78 -2.03
CA LEU A 47 0.35 -7.13 -2.99
C LEU A 47 0.55 -8.54 -3.55
N THR A 48 1.80 -8.94 -3.74
CA THR A 48 2.14 -10.23 -4.33
C THR A 48 2.08 -11.37 -3.32
N HIS A 49 2.66 -11.15 -2.13
CA HIS A 49 2.88 -12.23 -1.16
C HIS A 49 1.91 -12.25 0.00
N GLN A 50 1.26 -11.12 0.29
CA GLN A 50 0.30 -11.01 1.39
C GLN A 50 -0.94 -10.27 0.92
N PRO A 51 -1.62 -10.78 -0.12
CA PRO A 51 -2.74 -10.08 -0.73
C PRO A 51 -3.95 -9.92 0.18
N GLU A 52 -3.99 -10.66 1.29
CA GLU A 52 -5.07 -10.53 2.27
C GLU A 52 -4.86 -9.33 3.20
N TYR A 53 -3.67 -8.70 3.19
CA TYR A 53 -3.40 -7.54 4.04
C TYR A 53 -4.05 -6.30 3.42
N LEU A 54 -5.24 -5.99 3.90
CA LEU A 54 -6.15 -5.04 3.26
C LEU A 54 -5.61 -3.61 3.17
N ALA A 55 -4.89 -3.15 4.21
CA ALA A 55 -4.41 -1.77 4.28
C ALA A 55 -3.54 -1.37 3.08
N THR A 56 -2.86 -2.33 2.46
CA THR A 56 -1.96 -2.05 1.34
C THR A 56 -2.67 -1.37 0.18
N TYR A 57 -3.88 -1.84 -0.14
CA TYR A 57 -4.54 -1.47 -1.41
C TYR A 57 -4.85 0.00 -1.53
N TYR A 58 -5.36 0.61 -0.46
CA TYR A 58 -5.67 2.03 -0.50
C TYR A 58 -4.40 2.86 -0.70
N GLN A 59 -3.37 2.59 0.07
CA GLN A 59 -2.14 3.37 0.02
C GLN A 59 -1.33 3.12 -1.26
N ALA A 60 -1.26 1.86 -1.70
CA ALA A 60 -0.59 1.54 -2.96
C ALA A 60 -1.32 2.16 -4.15
N GLY A 61 -2.66 2.15 -4.12
CA GLY A 61 -3.45 2.79 -5.17
C GLY A 61 -3.19 4.28 -5.22
N LYS A 62 -3.17 4.96 -4.09
CA LYS A 62 -2.87 6.39 -4.03
C LYS A 62 -1.44 6.68 -4.48
N PHE A 63 -0.49 5.84 -4.05
CA PHE A 63 0.89 5.97 -4.47
C PHE A 63 1.01 5.93 -6.00
N LEU A 64 0.41 4.92 -6.62
CA LEU A 64 0.45 4.77 -8.08
C LEU A 64 -0.20 5.94 -8.79
N ALA A 65 -1.34 6.41 -8.28
CA ALA A 65 -2.04 7.55 -8.88
C ALA A 65 -1.16 8.81 -8.85
N ARG A 66 -0.48 9.05 -7.74
CA ARG A 66 0.43 10.20 -7.63
C ARG A 66 1.61 10.10 -8.59
N GLN A 67 2.01 8.88 -8.95
CA GLN A 67 3.08 8.67 -9.92
C GLN A 67 2.59 8.72 -11.36
N GLY A 68 1.31 8.99 -11.58
CA GLY A 68 0.73 9.01 -12.91
C GLY A 68 0.44 7.63 -13.49
N ARG A 69 0.60 6.58 -12.68
CA ARG A 69 0.36 5.19 -13.10
C ARG A 69 -1.11 4.84 -12.84
N VAL A 70 -1.99 5.52 -13.56
CA VAL A 70 -3.42 5.54 -13.26
C VAL A 70 -4.08 4.17 -13.49
N GLU A 71 -3.72 3.47 -14.57
CA GLU A 71 -4.33 2.17 -14.85
C GLU A 71 -3.92 1.14 -13.80
N GLU A 72 -2.67 1.16 -13.39
CA GLU A 72 -2.21 0.29 -12.32
C GLU A 72 -2.91 0.62 -11.00
N ALA A 73 -3.11 1.92 -10.73
CA ALA A 73 -3.84 2.35 -9.54
C ALA A 73 -5.26 1.80 -9.54
N ARG A 74 -5.95 1.89 -10.68
CA ARG A 74 -7.30 1.34 -10.81
C ARG A 74 -7.33 -0.16 -10.53
N THR A 75 -6.38 -0.90 -11.07
CA THR A 75 -6.31 -2.34 -10.88
C THR A 75 -6.12 -2.68 -9.40
N VAL A 76 -5.21 -1.98 -8.72
CA VAL A 76 -4.94 -2.20 -7.30
C VAL A 76 -6.17 -1.89 -6.45
N LEU A 77 -6.83 -0.75 -6.71
CA LEU A 77 -8.00 -0.37 -5.93
C LEU A 77 -9.16 -1.34 -6.15
N ALA A 78 -9.37 -1.79 -7.40
CA ALA A 78 -10.41 -2.76 -7.70
C ALA A 78 -10.17 -4.09 -6.97
N LYS A 79 -8.92 -4.53 -6.92
CA LYS A 79 -8.56 -5.74 -6.18
C LYS A 79 -8.81 -5.56 -4.68
N GLY A 80 -8.47 -4.39 -4.15
CA GLY A 80 -8.70 -4.07 -2.75
C GLY A 80 -10.18 -4.11 -2.39
N ILE A 81 -11.06 -3.65 -3.29
CA ILE A 81 -12.50 -3.73 -3.09
C ILE A 81 -12.94 -5.18 -2.95
N GLU A 82 -12.44 -6.06 -3.80
CA GLU A 82 -12.73 -7.49 -3.73
C GLU A 82 -12.28 -8.10 -2.40
N VAL A 83 -11.05 -7.76 -1.98
CA VAL A 83 -10.51 -8.26 -0.72
C VAL A 83 -11.34 -7.76 0.46
N ALA A 84 -11.69 -6.47 0.46
CA ALA A 84 -12.51 -5.88 1.53
C ALA A 84 -13.88 -6.54 1.60
N ARG A 85 -14.49 -6.78 0.44
CA ARG A 85 -15.81 -7.45 0.38
C ARG A 85 -15.71 -8.85 0.96
N GLY A 86 -14.68 -9.60 0.59
CA GLY A 86 -14.48 -10.95 1.10
C GLY A 86 -14.24 -11.02 2.60
N GLN A 87 -13.70 -9.96 3.17
CA GLN A 87 -13.42 -9.88 4.61
C GLN A 87 -14.53 -9.19 5.39
N GLY A 88 -15.58 -8.73 4.71
CA GLY A 88 -16.68 -8.02 5.38
C GLY A 88 -16.29 -6.66 5.91
N GLN A 89 -15.25 -6.03 5.34
CA GLN A 89 -14.74 -4.74 5.80
C GLN A 89 -15.41 -3.61 5.01
N GLU A 90 -16.63 -3.25 5.44
CA GLU A 90 -17.47 -2.30 4.71
C GLU A 90 -16.86 -0.88 4.64
N HIS A 91 -16.27 -0.40 5.73
CA HIS A 91 -15.68 0.92 5.73
C HIS A 91 -14.51 1.01 4.75
N ALA A 92 -13.63 0.01 4.79
CA ALA A 92 -12.49 -0.04 3.88
C ALA A 92 -12.97 -0.17 2.43
N ARG A 93 -13.99 -0.99 2.18
CA ARG A 93 -14.56 -1.13 0.84
C ARG A 93 -15.06 0.21 0.31
N SER A 94 -15.78 0.94 1.15
CA SER A 94 -16.33 2.25 0.78
C SER A 94 -15.23 3.25 0.43
N GLU A 95 -14.15 3.27 1.22
CA GLU A 95 -13.02 4.16 0.95
C GLU A 95 -12.32 3.81 -0.36
N LEU A 96 -12.15 2.52 -0.62
CA LEU A 96 -11.52 2.06 -1.86
C LEU A 96 -12.39 2.40 -3.07
N GLU A 97 -13.71 2.24 -2.95
CA GLU A 97 -14.63 2.61 -4.02
C GLU A 97 -14.59 4.10 -4.31
N ALA A 98 -14.52 4.92 -3.28
CA ALA A 98 -14.41 6.37 -3.45
C ALA A 98 -13.11 6.74 -4.17
N ALA A 99 -12.00 6.11 -3.78
CA ALA A 99 -10.71 6.36 -4.42
C ALA A 99 -10.73 5.96 -5.88
N LEU A 100 -11.32 4.81 -6.20
CA LEU A 100 -11.44 4.34 -7.58
C LEU A 100 -12.30 5.29 -8.41
N SER A 101 -13.41 5.74 -7.82
CA SER A 101 -14.32 6.69 -8.49
C SER A 101 -13.60 7.98 -8.86
N GLU A 102 -12.72 8.47 -8.00
CA GLU A 102 -11.93 9.67 -8.29
C GLU A 102 -11.08 9.49 -9.55
N LEU A 103 -10.52 8.29 -9.74
CA LEU A 103 -9.64 8.02 -10.89
C LEU A 103 -10.42 7.77 -12.18
N THR A 104 -11.72 7.51 -12.10
CA THR A 104 -12.53 7.24 -13.29
C THR A 104 -13.31 8.46 -13.75
N ARG A 105 -13.20 9.58 -13.06
CA ARG A 105 -13.87 10.81 -13.48
C ARG A 105 -13.23 11.36 -14.76
N PRO A 106 -14.05 11.92 -15.66
CA PRO A 106 -13.53 12.57 -16.86
C PRO A 106 -12.75 13.83 -16.52
#